data_8ace37cfd2eb1bccad53670940539326
#
_entry.id   8ace37cfd2eb1bccad53670940539326
#
_cell.length_a   1.000
_cell.length_b   1.000
_cell.length_c   1.000
_cell.angle_alpha   90.00
_cell.angle_beta   90.00
_cell.angle_gamma   90.00
#
_symmetry.space_group_name_H-M   'P 1'
#
loop_
_entity.id
_entity.type
_entity.pdbx_description
1 polymer ?
#
loop_
_entity_poly.entity_id
_entity_poly.type
_entity_poly.pdbx_seq_one_letter_code
_entity_poly.pdbx_strand_id
1 'polypeptide(L)'
;LYALRGKNNAELKELSDRLISKEEKSFDVISKLSLWCPNYFDHIDIFKIPAGKASLKMYGARIHAPFLQDLPYDPSKPLTEEQKEELKKYCSNDIDLTIKLFNSLEEQLLIRLNINKEYDIDVRSKGDAGIAEMLMFKSLGILKMNIYVPDSYKFQYSPPSYLAFKSEELQELVATISGLTFKGIKGESNFKDGIPGEININDNSYSFGIGGLHSKEKHRAIICKDDELLIDVDVTGHYPKMIIDN
;
A
#
# COMPACT_ATOMS: atom_id res chain seq x y z
N LEU A 1 18.04 20.41 -6.36
CA LEU A 1 19.39 20.40 -5.79
C LEU A 1 20.42 19.82 -6.75
N TYR A 2 20.14 18.67 -7.37
CA TYR A 2 21.06 18.04 -8.31
C TYR A 2 21.26 18.93 -9.57
N ALA A 3 20.18 19.48 -10.10
CA ALA A 3 20.22 20.45 -11.21
C ALA A 3 21.02 21.71 -10.86
N LEU A 4 20.89 22.22 -9.62
CA LEU A 4 21.63 23.38 -9.13
C LEU A 4 23.14 23.16 -9.02
N ARG A 5 23.61 21.90 -9.13
CA ARG A 5 25.04 21.56 -9.19
C ARG A 5 25.61 21.55 -10.61
N GLY A 6 24.93 22.18 -11.57
CA GLY A 6 25.38 22.31 -12.95
C GLY A 6 25.23 21.05 -13.77
N LYS A 7 24.33 20.13 -13.38
CA LYS A 7 24.04 18.94 -14.15
C LYS A 7 23.20 19.25 -15.40
N ASN A 8 23.54 18.58 -16.48
CA ASN A 8 22.80 18.75 -17.75
C ASN A 8 21.52 17.91 -17.78
N ASN A 9 20.70 18.14 -18.78
CA ASN A 9 19.41 17.46 -18.92
C ASN A 9 19.54 15.93 -19.07
N ALA A 10 20.59 15.42 -19.66
CA ALA A 10 20.81 13.98 -19.83
C ALA A 10 21.10 13.32 -18.46
N GLU A 11 21.96 13.92 -17.64
CA GLU A 11 22.25 13.45 -16.29
C GLU A 11 21.01 13.51 -15.39
N LEU A 12 20.17 14.55 -15.53
CA LEU A 12 18.92 14.67 -14.79
C LEU A 12 17.91 13.60 -15.22
N LYS A 13 17.82 13.33 -16.52
CA LYS A 13 16.95 12.27 -17.07
C LYS A 13 17.37 10.89 -16.57
N GLU A 14 18.66 10.57 -16.65
CA GLU A 14 19.21 9.31 -16.14
C GLU A 14 18.88 9.09 -14.66
N LEU A 15 19.08 10.12 -13.83
CA LEU A 15 18.75 10.04 -12.42
C LEU A 15 17.25 9.83 -12.19
N SER A 16 16.42 10.55 -12.93
CA SER A 16 14.96 10.40 -12.86
C SER A 16 14.51 8.99 -13.24
N ASP A 17 15.06 8.44 -14.32
CA ASP A 17 14.72 7.09 -14.78
C ASP A 17 15.08 6.02 -13.75
N ARG A 18 16.25 6.13 -13.12
CA ARG A 18 16.68 5.22 -12.05
C ARG A 18 15.73 5.27 -10.85
N LEU A 19 15.25 6.45 -10.46
CA LEU A 19 14.29 6.62 -9.37
C LEU A 19 12.89 6.09 -9.73
N ILE A 20 12.44 6.31 -10.98
CA ILE A 20 11.12 5.88 -11.45
C ILE A 20 11.06 4.36 -11.62
N SER A 21 12.11 3.75 -12.19
CA SER A 21 12.22 2.29 -12.34
C SER A 21 12.34 1.56 -11.00
N LYS A 22 12.51 2.29 -9.89
CA LYS A 22 12.75 1.76 -8.53
C LYS A 22 14.05 0.94 -8.39
N GLU A 23 14.98 1.13 -9.28
CA GLU A 23 16.31 0.53 -9.17
C GLU A 23 17.06 1.06 -7.95
N GLU A 24 16.83 2.33 -7.61
CA GLU A 24 17.41 2.95 -6.41
C GLU A 24 16.35 3.68 -5.57
N LYS A 25 16.49 3.59 -4.26
CA LYS A 25 15.65 4.37 -3.34
C LYS A 25 16.14 5.81 -3.28
N SER A 26 15.20 6.76 -3.17
CA SER A 26 15.54 8.19 -3.07
C SER A 26 16.56 8.49 -1.99
N PHE A 27 16.48 7.82 -0.83
CA PHE A 27 17.44 7.98 0.27
C PHE A 27 18.85 7.55 -0.12
N ASP A 28 18.99 6.43 -0.83
CA ASP A 28 20.30 5.91 -1.28
C ASP A 28 20.93 6.87 -2.29
N VAL A 29 20.11 7.44 -3.19
CA VAL A 29 20.57 8.45 -4.17
C VAL A 29 21.02 9.72 -3.48
N ILE A 30 20.24 10.23 -2.54
CA ILE A 30 20.59 11.42 -1.76
C ILE A 30 21.93 11.21 -1.04
N SER A 31 22.09 10.06 -0.40
CA SER A 31 23.31 9.68 0.31
C SER A 31 24.51 9.55 -0.63
N LYS A 32 24.38 8.76 -1.72
CA LYS A 32 25.46 8.55 -2.70
C LYS A 32 25.94 9.82 -3.38
N LEU A 33 25.02 10.73 -3.65
CA LEU A 33 25.33 12.01 -4.31
C LEU A 33 25.70 13.11 -3.30
N SER A 34 25.77 12.79 -2.01
CA SER A 34 26.00 13.76 -0.93
C SER A 34 25.12 15.00 -1.07
N LEU A 35 23.83 14.76 -1.38
CA LEU A 35 22.85 15.83 -1.51
C LEU A 35 22.31 16.17 -0.12
N TRP A 36 22.39 17.44 0.22
CA TRP A 36 21.70 17.95 1.39
C TRP A 36 20.27 18.37 1.00
N CYS A 37 19.27 17.80 1.67
CA CYS A 37 17.88 18.19 1.50
C CYS A 37 17.49 19.12 2.64
N PRO A 38 17.22 20.40 2.36
CA PRO A 38 16.89 21.35 3.41
C PRO A 38 15.56 21.00 4.07
N ASN A 39 15.54 21.00 5.40
CA ASN A 39 14.36 20.68 6.20
C ASN A 39 13.37 21.86 6.35
N TYR A 40 13.69 23.03 5.77
CA TYR A 40 12.86 24.23 5.90
C TYR A 40 11.75 24.34 4.84
N PHE A 41 11.66 23.39 3.90
CA PHE A 41 10.51 23.33 3.02
C PHE A 41 9.35 22.66 3.72
N ASP A 42 8.26 23.40 3.90
CA ASP A 42 6.99 22.82 4.36
C ASP A 42 6.34 22.05 3.20
N HIS A 43 6.54 20.74 3.21
CA HIS A 43 6.11 19.84 2.13
C HIS A 43 5.14 18.81 2.67
N ILE A 44 4.00 18.66 1.98
CA ILE A 44 3.01 17.62 2.24
C ILE A 44 2.92 16.73 1.00
N ASP A 45 3.25 15.45 1.15
CA ASP A 45 3.01 14.44 0.12
C ASP A 45 1.60 13.87 0.27
N ILE A 46 0.70 14.26 -0.63
CA ILE A 46 -0.70 13.83 -0.60
C ILE A 46 -0.93 12.45 -1.22
N PHE A 47 0.07 11.79 -1.77
CA PHE A 47 -0.08 10.51 -2.47
C PHE A 47 -0.65 9.38 -1.61
N LYS A 48 -0.37 9.41 -0.29
CA LYS A 48 -0.81 8.36 0.66
C LYS A 48 -2.07 8.72 1.43
N ILE A 49 -2.63 9.89 1.22
CA ILE A 49 -3.77 10.39 1.98
C ILE A 49 -5.10 9.84 1.43
N PRO A 50 -5.37 9.90 0.11
CA PRO A 50 -6.62 9.37 -0.43
C PRO A 50 -6.69 7.85 -0.31
N ALA A 51 -7.91 7.35 -0.21
CA ALA A 51 -8.16 5.91 -0.17
C ALA A 51 -7.70 5.20 -1.45
N GLY A 52 -7.03 4.06 -1.26
CA GLY A 52 -6.50 3.24 -2.33
C GLY A 52 -5.21 3.80 -2.95
N LYS A 53 -4.57 3.00 -3.81
CA LYS A 53 -3.40 3.41 -4.57
C LYS A 53 -3.82 3.69 -6.01
N ALA A 54 -3.75 4.93 -6.43
CA ALA A 54 -4.13 5.31 -7.78
C ALA A 54 -3.21 6.44 -8.31
N SER A 55 -3.16 6.61 -9.61
CA SER A 55 -2.47 7.75 -10.22
C SER A 55 -3.23 9.06 -9.97
N LEU A 56 -2.55 10.19 -10.13
CA LEU A 56 -3.18 11.53 -10.02
C LEU A 56 -4.42 11.63 -10.92
N LYS A 57 -4.37 11.10 -12.13
CA LYS A 57 -5.49 11.13 -13.08
C LYS A 57 -6.67 10.28 -12.63
N MET A 58 -6.40 9.13 -12.02
CA MET A 58 -7.46 8.30 -11.44
C MET A 58 -8.14 8.99 -10.26
N TYR A 59 -7.37 9.67 -9.41
CA TYR A 59 -7.95 10.51 -8.36
C TYR A 59 -8.71 11.69 -8.95
N GLY A 60 -8.17 12.33 -9.99
CA GLY A 60 -8.86 13.37 -10.72
C GLY A 60 -10.22 12.94 -11.27
N ALA A 61 -10.30 11.73 -11.84
CA ALA A 61 -11.56 11.16 -12.29
C ALA A 61 -12.55 10.95 -11.12
N ARG A 62 -12.08 10.46 -9.98
CA ARG A 62 -12.90 10.23 -8.78
C ARG A 62 -13.47 11.51 -8.18
N ILE A 63 -12.73 12.62 -8.27
CA ILE A 63 -13.18 13.94 -7.80
C ILE A 63 -13.86 14.75 -8.92
N HIS A 64 -14.22 14.11 -10.04
CA HIS A 64 -14.91 14.72 -11.19
C HIS A 64 -14.16 15.95 -11.73
N ALA A 65 -12.83 15.86 -11.86
CA ALA A 65 -12.06 16.94 -12.48
C ALA A 65 -12.52 17.14 -13.94
N PRO A 66 -12.73 18.39 -14.37
CA PRO A 66 -13.35 18.68 -15.67
C PRO A 66 -12.44 18.34 -16.85
N PHE A 67 -11.15 18.22 -16.63
CA PHE A 67 -10.18 17.93 -17.66
C PHE A 67 -9.09 16.99 -17.17
N LEU A 68 -8.87 15.92 -17.91
CA LEU A 68 -7.81 14.94 -17.69
C LEU A 68 -7.05 14.75 -19.00
N GLN A 69 -5.74 14.78 -18.94
CA GLN A 69 -4.88 14.66 -20.09
C GLN A 69 -3.76 13.66 -19.82
N ASP A 70 -3.49 12.79 -20.79
CA ASP A 70 -2.31 11.93 -20.74
C ASP A 70 -1.06 12.66 -21.18
N LEU A 71 0.12 12.16 -20.77
CA LEU A 71 1.39 12.72 -21.22
C LEU A 71 1.44 12.72 -22.76
N PRO A 72 1.57 13.88 -23.40
CA PRO A 72 1.39 13.99 -24.86
C PRO A 72 2.54 13.39 -25.66
N TYR A 73 3.70 13.19 -25.04
CA TYR A 73 4.93 12.77 -25.72
C TYR A 73 5.61 11.62 -25.02
N ASP A 74 6.34 10.83 -25.82
CA ASP A 74 7.20 9.75 -25.31
C ASP A 74 8.36 10.34 -24.49
N PRO A 75 8.46 10.03 -23.17
CA PRO A 75 9.49 10.60 -22.31
C PRO A 75 10.93 10.17 -22.66
N SER A 76 11.10 9.18 -23.54
CA SER A 76 12.42 8.73 -24.01
C SER A 76 12.98 9.56 -25.17
N LYS A 77 12.16 10.42 -25.77
CA LYS A 77 12.54 11.21 -26.96
C LYS A 77 12.76 12.68 -26.61
N PRO A 78 13.75 13.35 -27.29
CA PRO A 78 13.90 14.77 -27.14
C PRO A 78 12.71 15.53 -27.76
N LEU A 79 12.36 16.66 -27.18
CA LEU A 79 11.23 17.50 -27.59
C LEU A 79 11.69 18.67 -28.46
N THR A 80 10.85 19.07 -29.42
CA THR A 80 10.99 20.36 -30.13
C THR A 80 10.56 21.53 -29.25
N GLU A 81 10.83 22.76 -29.65
CA GLU A 81 10.44 23.96 -28.89
C GLU A 81 8.90 24.08 -28.81
N GLU A 82 8.19 23.76 -29.85
CA GLU A 82 6.72 23.78 -29.91
C GLU A 82 6.15 22.72 -28.94
N GLN A 83 6.72 21.53 -28.93
CA GLN A 83 6.34 20.44 -28.02
C GLN A 83 6.61 20.80 -26.58
N LYS A 84 7.64 21.58 -26.27
CA LYS A 84 7.90 22.06 -24.90
C LYS A 84 6.80 22.99 -24.40
N GLU A 85 6.24 23.85 -25.28
CA GLU A 85 5.14 24.73 -24.90
C GLU A 85 3.85 23.93 -24.62
N GLU A 86 3.60 22.86 -25.36
CA GLU A 86 2.48 21.98 -25.09
C GLU A 86 2.69 21.19 -23.78
N LEU A 87 3.90 20.72 -23.54
CA LEU A 87 4.25 20.05 -22.29
C LEU A 87 4.09 20.96 -21.06
N LYS A 88 4.37 22.27 -21.19
CA LYS A 88 4.10 23.24 -20.12
C LYS A 88 2.61 23.32 -19.78
N LYS A 89 1.73 23.32 -20.79
CA LYS A 89 0.28 23.30 -20.57
C LYS A 89 -0.16 22.01 -19.86
N TYR A 90 0.40 20.87 -20.27
CA TYR A 90 0.19 19.59 -19.60
C TYR A 90 0.60 19.66 -18.12
N CYS A 91 1.80 20.16 -17.84
CA CYS A 91 2.29 20.31 -16.44
C CYS A 91 1.41 21.27 -15.64
N SER A 92 0.92 22.36 -16.23
CA SER A 92 -0.02 23.27 -15.57
C SER A 92 -1.32 22.56 -15.18
N ASN A 93 -1.86 21.74 -16.06
CA ASN A 93 -3.04 20.94 -15.78
C ASN A 93 -2.81 19.93 -14.64
N ASP A 94 -1.66 19.28 -14.60
CA ASP A 94 -1.33 18.35 -13.49
C ASP A 94 -1.18 19.08 -12.15
N ILE A 95 -0.69 20.32 -12.15
CA ILE A 95 -0.64 21.19 -10.95
C ILE A 95 -2.06 21.54 -10.52
N ASP A 96 -2.92 22.01 -11.43
CA ASP A 96 -4.30 22.35 -11.12
C ASP A 96 -5.07 21.15 -10.57
N LEU A 97 -4.83 19.97 -11.11
CA LEU A 97 -5.42 18.72 -10.65
C LEU A 97 -4.93 18.35 -9.24
N THR A 98 -3.64 18.58 -8.97
CA THR A 98 -3.05 18.37 -7.63
C THR A 98 -3.67 19.32 -6.61
N ILE A 99 -3.88 20.60 -6.96
CA ILE A 99 -4.55 21.57 -6.10
C ILE A 99 -6.00 21.14 -5.81
N LYS A 100 -6.73 20.71 -6.82
CA LYS A 100 -8.11 20.21 -6.63
C LYS A 100 -8.15 18.99 -5.72
N LEU A 101 -7.22 18.03 -5.92
CA LEU A 101 -7.11 16.87 -5.05
C LEU A 101 -6.77 17.29 -3.62
N PHE A 102 -5.80 18.18 -3.42
CA PHE A 102 -5.46 18.71 -2.11
C PHE A 102 -6.67 19.32 -1.39
N ASN A 103 -7.44 20.16 -2.09
CA ASN A 103 -8.64 20.78 -1.53
C ASN A 103 -9.73 19.74 -1.20
N SER A 104 -9.85 18.68 -2.00
CA SER A 104 -10.80 17.58 -1.72
C SER A 104 -10.44 16.73 -0.50
N LEU A 105 -9.20 16.84 -0.01
CA LEU A 105 -8.67 16.12 1.15
C LEU A 105 -8.63 16.98 2.42
N GLU A 106 -9.35 18.11 2.46
CA GLU A 106 -9.29 19.06 3.57
C GLU A 106 -9.56 18.42 4.93
N GLU A 107 -10.60 17.60 5.04
CA GLU A 107 -10.92 16.90 6.29
C GLU A 107 -9.81 15.96 6.76
N GLN A 108 -9.25 15.17 5.84
CA GLN A 108 -8.16 14.24 6.12
C GLN A 108 -6.88 14.98 6.52
N LEU A 109 -6.60 16.11 5.88
CA LEU A 109 -5.47 16.98 6.22
C LEU A 109 -5.65 17.63 7.59
N LEU A 110 -6.87 18.09 7.90
CA LEU A 110 -7.20 18.69 9.21
C LEU A 110 -7.01 17.69 10.35
N ILE A 111 -7.44 16.44 10.19
CA ILE A 111 -7.19 15.37 11.16
C ILE A 111 -5.69 15.22 11.41
N ARG A 112 -4.87 15.18 10.36
CA ARG A 112 -3.41 15.06 10.46
C ARG A 112 -2.74 16.25 11.15
N LEU A 113 -3.24 17.45 10.88
CA LEU A 113 -2.78 18.68 11.56
C LEU A 113 -3.12 18.67 13.05
N ASN A 114 -4.30 18.19 13.42
CA ASN A 114 -4.70 18.07 14.82
C ASN A 114 -3.85 17.03 15.56
N ILE A 115 -3.60 15.89 14.96
CA ILE A 115 -2.68 14.87 15.51
C ILE A 115 -1.27 15.43 15.68
N ASN A 116 -0.76 16.20 14.70
CA ASN A 116 0.54 16.86 14.80
C ASN A 116 0.59 17.77 16.02
N LYS A 117 -0.44 18.61 16.22
CA LYS A 117 -0.50 19.54 17.36
C LYS A 117 -0.63 18.83 18.71
N GLU A 118 -1.44 17.78 18.78
CA GLU A 118 -1.74 17.08 20.03
C GLU A 118 -0.58 16.19 20.49
N TYR A 119 0.03 15.48 19.55
CA TYR A 119 1.06 14.46 19.86
C TYR A 119 2.49 14.90 19.56
N ASP A 120 2.69 16.09 19.00
CA ASP A 120 4.00 16.60 18.56
C ASP A 120 4.72 15.59 17.63
N ILE A 121 4.01 15.14 16.59
CA ILE A 121 4.53 14.24 15.55
C ILE A 121 4.03 14.68 14.18
N ASP A 122 4.92 14.78 13.18
CA ASP A 122 4.51 15.14 11.83
C ASP A 122 3.96 13.91 11.05
N VAL A 123 2.65 13.87 10.92
CA VAL A 123 1.92 12.83 10.19
C VAL A 123 1.26 13.33 8.90
N ARG A 124 1.52 14.58 8.48
CA ARG A 124 0.82 15.23 7.36
C ARG A 124 0.94 14.49 6.04
N SER A 125 2.07 13.82 5.81
CA SER A 125 2.32 12.99 4.61
C SER A 125 2.15 11.49 4.84
N LYS A 126 1.50 11.08 5.93
CA LYS A 126 1.33 9.65 6.28
C LYS A 126 -0.05 9.14 5.87
N GLY A 127 -0.11 7.90 5.40
CA GLY A 127 -1.35 7.16 5.31
C GLY A 127 -1.81 6.68 6.69
N ASP A 128 -3.07 6.27 6.80
CA ASP A 128 -3.73 5.97 8.08
C ASP A 128 -3.01 4.89 8.91
N ALA A 129 -2.53 3.82 8.26
CA ALA A 129 -1.72 2.81 8.94
C ALA A 129 -0.42 3.38 9.53
N GLY A 130 0.24 4.30 8.81
CA GLY A 130 1.46 4.97 9.30
C GLY A 130 1.18 5.94 10.44
N ILE A 131 0.01 6.58 10.47
CA ILE A 131 -0.44 7.42 11.59
C ILE A 131 -0.67 6.55 12.82
N ALA A 132 -1.44 5.47 12.67
CA ALA A 132 -1.71 4.53 13.76
C ALA A 132 -0.40 3.99 14.37
N GLU A 133 0.53 3.55 13.52
CA GLU A 133 1.85 3.08 13.97
C GLU A 133 2.59 4.15 14.79
N MET A 134 2.67 5.39 14.29
CA MET A 134 3.37 6.47 14.98
C MET A 134 2.72 6.83 16.31
N LEU A 135 1.39 6.88 16.36
CA LEU A 135 0.64 7.13 17.59
C LEU A 135 0.86 6.02 18.63
N MET A 136 0.86 4.77 18.22
CA MET A 136 1.15 3.64 19.11
C MET A 136 2.55 3.74 19.71
N PHE A 137 3.58 3.97 18.90
CA PHE A 137 4.94 4.16 19.40
C PHE A 137 5.06 5.34 20.36
N LYS A 138 4.42 6.48 20.02
CA LYS A 138 4.42 7.67 20.89
C LYS A 138 3.72 7.38 22.22
N SER A 139 2.56 6.74 22.19
CA SER A 139 1.79 6.42 23.40
C SER A 139 2.49 5.41 24.31
N LEU A 140 3.23 4.47 23.73
CA LEU A 140 4.01 3.48 24.49
C LEU A 140 5.37 4.05 24.95
N GLY A 141 5.76 5.24 24.52
CA GLY A 141 7.07 5.81 24.85
C GLY A 141 8.26 5.04 24.29
N ILE A 142 8.04 4.27 23.22
CA ILE A 142 9.09 3.46 22.58
C ILE A 142 9.47 4.05 21.22
N LEU A 143 10.74 3.90 20.86
CA LEU A 143 11.20 4.26 19.53
C LEU A 143 10.81 3.16 18.53
N LYS A 144 10.46 3.58 17.32
CA LYS A 144 10.24 2.64 16.22
C LYS A 144 11.50 1.79 16.03
N MET A 145 11.39 0.51 16.30
CA MET A 145 12.45 -0.44 16.03
C MET A 145 12.25 -1.08 14.66
N ASN A 146 13.29 -1.08 13.84
CA ASN A 146 13.32 -1.92 12.66
C ASN A 146 13.59 -3.36 13.11
N ILE A 147 12.55 -4.17 13.20
CA ILE A 147 12.69 -5.60 13.49
C ILE A 147 13.32 -6.24 12.25
N TYR A 148 14.57 -6.64 12.39
CA TYR A 148 15.23 -7.45 11.38
C TYR A 148 14.98 -8.93 11.69
N VAL A 149 14.24 -9.59 10.82
CA VAL A 149 14.11 -11.05 10.86
C VAL A 149 15.03 -11.62 9.78
N PRO A 150 16.04 -12.38 10.16
CA PRO A 150 16.97 -12.97 9.19
C PRO A 150 16.25 -13.98 8.30
N ASP A 151 16.68 -14.12 7.06
CA ASP A 151 16.15 -15.11 6.10
C ASP A 151 16.30 -16.55 6.59
N SER A 152 17.23 -16.78 7.54
CA SER A 152 17.43 -18.08 8.20
C SER A 152 16.39 -18.38 9.27
N TYR A 153 15.57 -17.41 9.68
CA TYR A 153 14.54 -17.64 10.68
C TYR A 153 13.49 -18.62 10.18
N LYS A 154 13.25 -19.64 10.98
CA LYS A 154 12.28 -20.71 10.68
C LYS A 154 11.26 -20.80 11.80
N PHE A 155 10.02 -21.06 11.44
CA PHE A 155 8.96 -21.33 12.40
C PHE A 155 8.00 -22.40 11.88
N GLN A 156 7.28 -23.03 12.79
CA GLN A 156 6.17 -23.93 12.47
C GLN A 156 4.88 -23.34 13.02
N TYR A 157 3.78 -23.59 12.34
CA TYR A 157 2.48 -23.19 12.84
C TYR A 157 2.04 -24.13 13.95
N SER A 158 1.67 -23.55 15.09
CA SER A 158 1.04 -24.27 16.20
C SER A 158 -0.43 -23.84 16.27
N PRO A 159 -1.38 -24.71 15.90
CA PRO A 159 -2.78 -24.35 15.97
C PRO A 159 -3.21 -24.09 17.41
N PRO A 160 -4.01 -23.04 17.66
CA PRO A 160 -4.55 -22.79 18.99
C PRO A 160 -5.49 -23.93 19.41
N SER A 161 -5.58 -24.20 20.71
CA SER A 161 -6.33 -25.34 21.28
C SER A 161 -7.83 -25.32 20.99
N TYR A 162 -8.38 -24.14 20.70
CA TYR A 162 -9.79 -23.98 20.34
C TYR A 162 -10.08 -24.30 18.87
N LEU A 163 -9.05 -24.47 18.03
CA LEU A 163 -9.22 -24.77 16.62
C LEU A 163 -9.50 -26.25 16.42
N ALA A 164 -10.77 -26.59 16.36
CA ALA A 164 -11.24 -27.95 16.15
C ALA A 164 -12.23 -28.00 14.98
N PHE A 165 -11.95 -28.84 14.01
CA PHE A 165 -12.81 -29.07 12.87
C PHE A 165 -13.49 -30.44 12.92
N LYS A 166 -14.72 -30.53 12.43
CA LYS A 166 -15.47 -31.79 12.35
C LYS A 166 -15.18 -32.54 11.04
N SER A 167 -14.85 -31.81 9.97
CA SER A 167 -14.58 -32.42 8.67
C SER A 167 -13.14 -32.95 8.60
N GLU A 168 -12.97 -34.13 8.02
CA GLU A 168 -11.67 -34.79 7.86
C GLU A 168 -10.73 -33.95 6.99
N GLU A 169 -11.24 -33.33 5.92
CA GLU A 169 -10.47 -32.50 5.01
C GLU A 169 -9.81 -31.31 5.72
N LEU A 170 -10.54 -30.67 6.65
CA LEU A 170 -10.00 -29.56 7.43
C LEU A 170 -9.02 -30.02 8.52
N GLN A 171 -9.24 -31.21 9.10
CA GLN A 171 -8.29 -31.80 10.05
C GLN A 171 -6.97 -32.15 9.37
N GLU A 172 -7.02 -32.78 8.18
CA GLU A 172 -5.85 -33.08 7.37
C GLU A 172 -5.10 -31.81 6.93
N LEU A 173 -5.85 -30.76 6.56
CA LEU A 173 -5.27 -29.47 6.20
C LEU A 173 -4.50 -28.87 7.38
N VAL A 174 -5.06 -28.82 8.57
CA VAL A 174 -4.40 -28.30 9.76
C VAL A 174 -3.17 -29.13 10.10
N ALA A 175 -3.25 -30.46 10.01
CA ALA A 175 -2.10 -31.34 10.22
C ALA A 175 -0.99 -31.07 9.19
N THR A 176 -1.35 -30.90 7.93
CA THR A 176 -0.41 -30.54 6.86
C THR A 176 0.29 -29.22 7.12
N ILE A 177 -0.48 -28.16 7.44
CA ILE A 177 0.07 -26.83 7.74
C ILE A 177 0.99 -26.86 8.94
N SER A 178 0.61 -27.59 10.01
CA SER A 178 1.40 -27.73 11.24
C SER A 178 2.71 -28.47 11.01
N GLY A 179 2.75 -29.38 10.03
CA GLY A 179 3.97 -30.08 9.63
C GLY A 179 4.94 -29.26 8.79
N LEU A 180 4.50 -28.12 8.24
CA LEU A 180 5.35 -27.28 7.39
C LEU A 180 6.30 -26.41 8.23
N THR A 181 7.51 -26.20 7.67
CA THR A 181 8.46 -25.24 8.22
C THR A 181 8.49 -23.99 7.34
N PHE A 182 8.08 -22.87 7.90
CA PHE A 182 8.10 -21.57 7.24
C PHE A 182 9.43 -20.86 7.44
N LYS A 183 9.89 -20.12 6.43
CA LYS A 183 11.16 -19.39 6.46
C LYS A 183 10.92 -17.90 6.28
N GLY A 184 11.56 -17.08 7.09
CA GLY A 184 11.55 -15.63 7.00
C GLY A 184 10.17 -14.99 7.25
N ILE A 185 10.13 -13.67 7.26
CA ILE A 185 8.86 -12.91 7.39
C ILE A 185 8.03 -12.99 6.09
N LYS A 186 8.67 -13.10 4.94
CA LYS A 186 7.98 -13.00 3.66
C LYS A 186 7.31 -14.29 3.22
N GLY A 187 7.48 -15.39 3.92
CA GLY A 187 6.74 -16.66 3.78
C GLY A 187 6.33 -17.13 2.38
N GLU A 188 6.46 -16.26 1.39
CA GLU A 188 5.89 -16.41 0.06
C GLU A 188 6.42 -17.63 -0.71
N SER A 189 7.66 -18.02 -0.48
CA SER A 189 8.27 -19.14 -1.21
C SER A 189 7.82 -20.50 -0.71
N ASN A 190 7.45 -20.63 0.57
CA ASN A 190 7.13 -21.93 1.16
C ASN A 190 5.62 -22.19 1.26
N PHE A 191 4.79 -21.15 1.11
CA PHE A 191 3.35 -21.31 1.14
C PHE A 191 2.81 -22.03 -0.12
N LYS A 192 3.57 -21.98 -1.21
CA LYS A 192 3.22 -22.64 -2.47
C LYS A 192 3.62 -24.12 -2.52
N ASP A 193 4.56 -24.54 -1.68
CA ASP A 193 5.24 -25.85 -1.81
C ASP A 193 4.73 -26.89 -0.79
N GLY A 194 3.48 -26.93 -0.45
CA GLY A 194 2.97 -27.95 0.47
C GLY A 194 1.59 -27.75 1.02
N ILE A 195 0.96 -26.61 0.75
CA ILE A 195 -0.43 -26.38 1.08
C ILE A 195 -1.26 -26.55 -0.18
N PRO A 196 -2.36 -27.31 -0.15
CA PRO A 196 -3.31 -27.32 -1.25
C PRO A 196 -3.72 -25.89 -1.54
N GLY A 197 -3.47 -25.39 -2.75
CA GLY A 197 -3.84 -24.03 -3.12
C GLY A 197 -5.34 -23.77 -3.06
N GLU A 198 -6.14 -24.86 -3.04
CA GLU A 198 -7.58 -24.83 -3.08
C GLU A 198 -8.15 -26.07 -2.38
N ILE A 199 -9.22 -25.90 -1.61
CA ILE A 199 -10.01 -26.98 -1.01
C ILE A 199 -11.49 -26.80 -1.36
N ASN A 200 -12.23 -27.89 -1.43
CA ASN A 200 -13.67 -27.87 -1.64
C ASN A 200 -14.38 -28.29 -0.34
N ILE A 201 -15.32 -27.47 0.11
CA ILE A 201 -16.12 -27.71 1.30
C ILE A 201 -17.58 -27.46 0.91
N ASN A 202 -18.45 -28.47 1.03
CA ASN A 202 -19.87 -28.35 0.71
C ASN A 202 -20.15 -27.69 -0.65
N ASP A 203 -19.51 -28.19 -1.69
CA ASP A 203 -19.63 -27.67 -3.08
C ASP A 203 -19.08 -26.25 -3.33
N ASN A 204 -18.48 -25.63 -2.33
CA ASN A 204 -17.78 -24.36 -2.48
C ASN A 204 -16.27 -24.58 -2.50
N SER A 205 -15.61 -23.84 -3.38
CA SER A 205 -14.15 -23.84 -3.50
C SER A 205 -13.55 -22.68 -2.70
N TYR A 206 -12.48 -22.97 -1.97
CA TYR A 206 -11.76 -21.99 -1.15
C TYR A 206 -10.29 -22.02 -1.48
N SER A 207 -9.69 -20.84 -1.63
CA SER A 207 -8.25 -20.67 -1.77
C SER A 207 -7.61 -20.19 -0.48
N PHE A 208 -6.42 -20.70 -0.20
CA PHE A 208 -5.60 -20.28 0.94
C PHE A 208 -4.50 -19.33 0.47
N GLY A 209 -4.25 -18.30 1.25
CA GLY A 209 -3.14 -17.40 1.10
C GLY A 209 -2.59 -16.95 2.45
N ILE A 210 -1.44 -16.30 2.45
CA ILE A 210 -0.84 -15.71 3.66
C ILE A 210 -1.80 -14.71 4.33
N GLY A 211 -2.70 -14.10 3.56
CA GLY A 211 -3.69 -13.14 4.04
C GLY A 211 -5.00 -13.75 4.54
N GLY A 212 -5.22 -15.05 4.40
CA GLY A 212 -6.44 -15.71 4.86
C GLY A 212 -7.04 -16.74 3.90
N LEU A 213 -8.25 -17.15 4.23
CA LEU A 213 -9.09 -18.06 3.46
C LEU A 213 -10.08 -17.24 2.65
N HIS A 214 -10.16 -17.50 1.33
CA HIS A 214 -11.06 -16.80 0.44
C HIS A 214 -11.92 -17.79 -0.32
N SER A 215 -13.24 -17.57 -0.38
CA SER A 215 -14.10 -18.32 -1.28
C SER A 215 -13.74 -18.00 -2.73
N LYS A 216 -13.73 -19.03 -3.57
CA LYS A 216 -13.40 -18.94 -5.00
C LYS A 216 -14.63 -19.27 -5.83
N GLU A 217 -15.64 -18.45 -5.67
CA GLU A 217 -16.89 -18.66 -6.38
C GLU A 217 -16.82 -18.19 -7.83
N LYS A 218 -17.53 -18.91 -8.72
CA LYS A 218 -17.73 -18.47 -10.09
C LYS A 218 -18.60 -17.20 -10.08
N HIS A 219 -18.36 -16.32 -11.06
CA HIS A 219 -19.25 -15.17 -11.27
C HIS A 219 -20.69 -15.63 -11.40
N ARG A 220 -21.53 -15.20 -10.45
CA ARG A 220 -22.97 -15.49 -10.44
C ARG A 220 -23.73 -14.27 -9.90
N ALA A 221 -24.97 -14.11 -10.34
CA ALA A 221 -25.92 -13.20 -9.74
C ALA A 221 -26.84 -13.99 -8.81
N ILE A 222 -26.99 -13.51 -7.58
CA ILE A 222 -27.94 -14.08 -6.61
C ILE A 222 -29.07 -13.07 -6.47
N ILE A 223 -30.29 -13.51 -6.78
CA ILE A 223 -31.50 -12.70 -6.66
C ILE A 223 -32.39 -13.37 -5.62
N CYS A 224 -32.63 -12.68 -4.51
CA CYS A 224 -33.53 -13.17 -3.47
C CYS A 224 -34.97 -13.25 -3.99
N LYS A 225 -35.70 -14.28 -3.61
CA LYS A 225 -37.14 -14.34 -3.70
C LYS A 225 -37.77 -13.61 -2.52
N ASP A 226 -39.10 -13.47 -2.55
CA ASP A 226 -39.83 -12.70 -1.54
C ASP A 226 -39.68 -13.24 -0.10
N ASP A 227 -39.38 -14.54 0.05
CA ASP A 227 -39.16 -15.22 1.33
C ASP A 227 -37.68 -15.49 1.66
N GLU A 228 -36.76 -14.99 0.86
CA GLU A 228 -35.31 -15.14 1.03
C GLU A 228 -34.68 -13.82 1.46
N LEU A 229 -33.63 -13.88 2.27
CA LEU A 229 -32.82 -12.75 2.70
C LEU A 229 -31.34 -12.96 2.34
N LEU A 230 -30.78 -12.05 1.60
CA LEU A 230 -29.33 -12.00 1.37
C LEU A 230 -28.69 -11.05 2.39
N ILE A 231 -27.78 -11.58 3.19
CA ILE A 231 -27.08 -10.82 4.21
C ILE A 231 -25.59 -10.80 3.89
N ASP A 232 -24.99 -9.62 3.87
CA ASP A 232 -23.54 -9.44 3.89
C ASP A 232 -23.11 -9.15 5.34
N VAL A 233 -22.15 -9.95 5.85
CA VAL A 233 -21.70 -9.85 7.24
C VAL A 233 -20.18 -9.74 7.26
N ASP A 234 -19.67 -8.71 7.91
CA ASP A 234 -18.24 -8.50 8.15
C ASP A 234 -17.92 -8.40 9.64
N VAL A 235 -16.72 -8.83 10.03
CA VAL A 235 -16.22 -8.76 11.39
C VAL A 235 -15.35 -7.52 11.56
N THR A 236 -15.86 -6.50 12.21
CA THR A 236 -15.14 -5.26 12.47
C THR A 236 -13.82 -5.50 13.22
N GLY A 237 -12.72 -5.10 12.59
CA GLY A 237 -11.40 -5.21 13.20
C GLY A 237 -10.95 -6.66 13.46
N HIS A 238 -11.29 -7.60 12.59
CA HIS A 238 -11.05 -9.03 12.76
C HIS A 238 -9.61 -9.36 13.18
N TYR A 239 -8.61 -8.93 12.40
CA TYR A 239 -7.20 -9.21 12.71
C TYR A 239 -6.71 -8.58 14.03
N PRO A 240 -6.94 -7.27 14.29
CA PRO A 240 -6.59 -6.68 15.58
C PRO A 240 -7.23 -7.40 16.75
N LYS A 241 -8.51 -7.78 16.61
CA LYS A 241 -9.24 -8.45 17.68
C LYS A 241 -8.69 -9.84 17.96
N MET A 242 -8.33 -10.61 16.93
CA MET A 242 -7.66 -11.90 17.10
C MET A 242 -6.32 -11.81 17.84
N ILE A 243 -5.58 -10.71 17.65
CA ILE A 243 -4.29 -10.48 18.33
C ILE A 243 -4.50 -10.07 19.80
N ILE A 244 -5.54 -9.29 20.08
CA ILE A 244 -5.80 -8.78 21.43
C ILE A 244 -6.45 -9.84 22.33
N ASP A 245 -7.35 -10.65 21.77
CA ASP A 245 -8.18 -11.60 22.51
C ASP A 245 -7.49 -12.99 22.71
N ASN A 246 -6.31 -13.21 22.09
CA ASN A 246 -5.49 -14.42 22.20
C ASN A 246 -4.05 -14.11 22.63
#